data_28426d719e4bf01d1b145fb77f859405
#
_entry.id   28426d719e4bf01d1b145fb77f859405
#
_cell.length_a   1.000
_cell.length_b   1.000
_cell.length_c   1.000
_cell.angle_alpha   90.00
_cell.angle_beta   90.00
_cell.angle_gamma   90.00
#
_symmetry.space_group_name_H-M   'P 1'
#
loop_
_entity.id
_entity.type
_entity.pdbx_description
1 polymer ?
#
loop_
_entity_poly.entity_id
_entity_poly.type
_entity_poly.pdbx_seq_one_letter_code
_entity_poly.pdbx_strand_id
1 'polypeptide(L)'
;MSRRIDSHEFYEVDKSGKEISFLFDGSVVWAREGDTISSALVASGRKIVSRSFKYHRPRGIYDADGYGPESLVTVDDEPNLLADRVLARNGMDVRSQNNWPSLDFDLAEINDVFVPFLPNGFYYKMFHKPKWLWPIAEKQIRKVAGLGSIDTAGRHNSRRYEKRYRFPDICIVGGGPSGLAAAKAALGEGKQVLLLDDHPELGGHSLHSLSQIQQSPFSELEGLSEHEGIRKLAAELQDNPNLEIMSGAMVFGVYEDNLVAAQWGNDLMKIRADKVILATGASDRHLVFDNNDRPGIMTARGVERLIMVHGIAPAEEAVVVTTHDGGYHTALLLHGAGVKLKAVVDSRASGTEGVFEKQLEDLNIPIYREMTAHRAHGRKKLQRVDVGPVKGGESFQSFDCDLLVTAVGLMPRLNLLSMGRGR
;
A
#
# COMPACT_ATOMS: atom_id res chain seq x y z
N MET A 1 -17.55 7.64 13.86
CA MET A 1 -18.16 6.30 13.69
C MET A 1 -17.07 5.37 13.21
N SER A 2 -17.05 4.12 13.66
CA SER A 2 -16.11 3.11 13.17
C SER A 2 -16.46 2.76 11.72
N ARG A 3 -15.44 2.64 10.86
CA ARG A 3 -15.61 2.20 9.47
C ARG A 3 -15.46 0.67 9.32
N ARG A 4 -15.63 -0.08 10.41
CA ARG A 4 -15.59 -1.55 10.39
C ARG A 4 -16.81 -2.11 9.66
N ILE A 5 -16.56 -3.13 8.84
CA ILE A 5 -17.59 -3.88 8.13
C ILE A 5 -18.09 -4.99 9.05
N ASP A 6 -19.41 -5.07 9.26
CA ASP A 6 -20.03 -6.14 10.04
C ASP A 6 -20.30 -7.40 9.23
N SER A 7 -20.57 -7.25 7.95
CA SER A 7 -20.77 -8.35 7.00
C SER A 7 -20.43 -7.87 5.59
N HIS A 8 -20.10 -8.79 4.71
CA HIS A 8 -19.87 -8.51 3.30
C HIS A 8 -20.61 -9.55 2.44
N GLU A 9 -21.12 -9.12 1.29
CA GLU A 9 -21.96 -9.97 0.44
C GLU A 9 -21.19 -11.15 -0.17
N PHE A 10 -19.91 -10.97 -0.48
CA PHE A 10 -19.13 -11.92 -1.28
C PHE A 10 -18.11 -12.74 -0.48
N TYR A 11 -17.84 -12.41 0.78
CA TYR A 11 -16.90 -13.16 1.62
C TYR A 11 -17.21 -13.01 3.11
N GLU A 12 -16.68 -13.91 3.93
CA GLU A 12 -16.80 -13.87 5.37
C GLU A 12 -15.76 -12.91 5.97
N VAL A 13 -16.24 -11.87 6.68
CA VAL A 13 -15.36 -10.90 7.32
C VAL A 13 -14.74 -11.49 8.59
N ASP A 14 -13.43 -11.59 8.64
CA ASP A 14 -12.73 -12.01 9.85
C ASP A 14 -12.85 -10.97 10.97
N LYS A 15 -13.42 -11.41 12.11
CA LYS A 15 -13.62 -10.60 13.32
C LYS A 15 -12.88 -11.17 14.52
N SER A 16 -12.02 -12.15 14.33
CA SER A 16 -11.37 -12.90 15.41
C SER A 16 -10.33 -12.08 16.20
N GLY A 17 -9.79 -11.02 15.62
CA GLY A 17 -8.79 -10.15 16.25
C GLY A 17 -9.34 -9.46 17.51
N LYS A 18 -8.61 -9.57 18.64
CA LYS A 18 -8.95 -8.87 19.88
C LYS A 18 -8.91 -7.37 19.68
N GLU A 19 -9.82 -6.65 20.35
CA GLU A 19 -9.80 -5.19 20.38
C GLU A 19 -8.62 -4.69 21.21
N ILE A 20 -7.85 -3.77 20.62
CA ILE A 20 -6.69 -3.10 21.22
C ILE A 20 -6.82 -1.60 21.00
N SER A 21 -6.02 -0.81 21.70
CA SER A 21 -5.97 0.64 21.50
C SER A 21 -4.54 1.17 21.56
N PHE A 22 -4.29 2.26 20.86
CA PHE A 22 -3.03 2.98 20.88
C PHE A 22 -3.26 4.50 20.81
N LEU A 23 -2.24 5.29 21.06
CA LEU A 23 -2.31 6.74 20.91
C LEU A 23 -1.78 7.16 19.53
N PHE A 24 -2.51 8.05 18.86
CA PHE A 24 -2.06 8.75 17.66
C PHE A 24 -2.15 10.25 17.89
N ASP A 25 -1.00 10.93 17.95
CA ASP A 25 -0.89 12.34 18.32
C ASP A 25 -1.67 12.67 19.61
N GLY A 26 -1.54 11.79 20.62
CA GLY A 26 -2.22 11.91 21.91
C GLY A 26 -3.70 11.54 21.93
N SER A 27 -4.30 11.18 20.80
CA SER A 27 -5.70 10.73 20.72
C SER A 27 -5.80 9.21 20.69
N VAL A 28 -6.75 8.62 21.43
CA VAL A 28 -6.97 7.17 21.42
C VAL A 28 -7.52 6.72 20.07
N VAL A 29 -6.93 5.68 19.51
CA VAL A 29 -7.34 4.98 18.30
C VAL A 29 -7.62 3.51 18.65
N TRP A 30 -8.82 3.04 18.31
CA TRP A 30 -9.20 1.64 18.48
C TRP A 30 -8.80 0.83 17.25
N ALA A 31 -8.22 -0.34 17.47
CA ALA A 31 -7.74 -1.27 16.46
C ALA A 31 -8.13 -2.71 16.83
N ARG A 32 -7.91 -3.63 15.92
CA ARG A 32 -7.94 -5.08 16.19
C ARG A 32 -6.53 -5.66 16.03
N GLU A 33 -6.24 -6.74 16.73
CA GLU A 33 -5.02 -7.52 16.46
C GLU A 33 -4.97 -7.91 14.98
N GLY A 34 -3.83 -7.74 14.33
CA GLY A 34 -3.66 -7.90 12.88
C GLY A 34 -3.85 -6.63 12.05
N ASP A 35 -4.37 -5.55 12.64
CA ASP A 35 -4.36 -4.25 11.96
C ASP A 35 -2.95 -3.68 11.83
N THR A 36 -2.71 -2.95 10.76
CA THR A 36 -1.61 -2.01 10.69
C THR A 36 -2.03 -0.68 11.35
N ILE A 37 -1.06 0.18 11.66
CA ILE A 37 -1.38 1.53 12.17
C ILE A 37 -2.28 2.27 11.18
N SER A 38 -1.98 2.19 9.87
CA SER A 38 -2.75 2.86 8.82
C SER A 38 -4.18 2.32 8.71
N SER A 39 -4.37 1.00 8.71
CA SER A 39 -5.72 0.42 8.65
C SER A 39 -6.57 0.84 9.85
N ALA A 40 -5.99 0.86 11.07
CA ALA A 40 -6.66 1.33 12.26
C ALA A 40 -7.04 2.83 12.18
N LEU A 41 -6.17 3.68 11.61
CA LEU A 41 -6.47 5.09 11.38
C LEU A 41 -7.63 5.26 10.39
N VAL A 42 -7.67 4.49 9.30
CA VAL A 42 -8.80 4.49 8.37
C VAL A 42 -10.07 4.00 9.06
N ALA A 43 -10.01 2.93 9.86
CA ALA A 43 -11.15 2.42 10.63
C ALA A 43 -11.73 3.46 11.60
N SER A 44 -10.88 4.34 12.16
CA SER A 44 -11.29 5.46 12.99
C SER A 44 -11.83 6.67 12.22
N GLY A 45 -11.82 6.61 10.88
CA GLY A 45 -12.27 7.70 10.00
C GLY A 45 -11.21 8.78 9.73
N ARG A 46 -9.96 8.58 10.15
CA ARG A 46 -8.87 9.50 9.83
C ARG A 46 -8.42 9.31 8.38
N LYS A 47 -8.46 10.39 7.60
CA LYS A 47 -7.99 10.40 6.20
C LYS A 47 -6.61 11.02 6.04
N ILE A 48 -6.18 11.86 6.98
CA ILE A 48 -4.88 12.53 6.95
C ILE A 48 -3.97 11.83 7.96
N VAL A 49 -2.81 11.34 7.48
CA VAL A 49 -1.84 10.61 8.29
C VAL A 49 -0.45 11.25 8.30
N SER A 50 -0.16 12.09 7.29
CA SER A 50 1.10 12.79 7.19
C SER A 50 0.99 14.08 6.34
N ARG A 51 2.11 14.76 6.15
CA ARG A 51 2.25 15.94 5.30
C ARG A 51 3.35 15.72 4.26
N SER A 52 3.18 16.29 3.06
CA SER A 52 4.20 16.20 2.02
C SER A 52 5.48 16.97 2.39
N PHE A 53 6.61 16.55 1.85
CA PHE A 53 7.93 17.02 2.25
C PHE A 53 8.17 18.52 1.99
N LYS A 54 7.69 19.05 0.89
CA LYS A 54 8.01 20.42 0.44
C LYS A 54 6.88 21.41 0.70
N TYR A 55 5.67 21.02 0.34
CA TYR A 55 4.52 21.92 0.35
C TYR A 55 3.60 21.69 1.55
N HIS A 56 3.90 20.71 2.38
CA HIS A 56 3.11 20.33 3.56
C HIS A 56 1.63 20.08 3.25
N ARG A 57 1.33 19.68 2.01
CA ARG A 57 -0.01 19.24 1.64
C ARG A 57 -0.40 18.01 2.44
N PRO A 58 -1.66 17.91 2.87
CA PRO A 58 -2.15 16.70 3.54
C PRO A 58 -1.91 15.45 2.69
N ARG A 59 -1.50 14.35 3.34
CA ARG A 59 -1.34 13.03 2.75
C ARG A 59 -2.18 12.01 3.50
N GLY A 60 -2.83 11.12 2.76
CA GLY A 60 -3.59 9.99 3.28
C GLY A 60 -2.91 8.67 3.00
N ILE A 61 -3.58 7.57 3.34
CA ILE A 61 -3.18 6.23 2.93
C ILE A 61 -3.50 6.10 1.43
N TYR A 62 -2.53 5.63 0.65
CA TYR A 62 -2.65 5.55 -0.80
C TYR A 62 -2.77 4.09 -1.29
N ASP A 63 -1.82 3.24 -0.99
CA ASP A 63 -1.78 1.84 -1.44
C ASP A 63 -1.97 0.81 -0.33
N ALA A 64 -1.89 1.22 0.94
CA ALA A 64 -1.94 0.35 2.11
C ALA A 64 -0.97 -0.86 2.03
N ASP A 65 0.06 -0.76 1.22
CA ASP A 65 1.05 -1.82 0.92
C ASP A 65 2.45 -1.48 1.47
N GLY A 66 2.63 -0.26 1.98
CA GLY A 66 3.82 0.17 2.69
C GLY A 66 5.05 0.39 1.81
N TYR A 67 4.84 0.82 0.59
CA TYR A 67 5.94 1.21 -0.31
C TYR A 67 6.02 2.71 -0.56
N GLY A 68 4.98 3.45 -0.18
CA GLY A 68 4.93 4.91 -0.28
C GLY A 68 5.46 5.60 0.98
N PRO A 69 6.15 6.75 0.87
CA PRO A 69 6.60 7.52 2.03
C PRO A 69 5.47 8.32 2.69
N GLU A 70 4.24 8.21 2.20
CA GLU A 70 3.08 8.98 2.63
C GLU A 70 2.62 8.63 4.03
N SER A 71 3.03 7.47 4.57
CA SER A 71 2.60 6.97 5.87
C SER A 71 3.69 6.95 6.94
N LEU A 72 4.72 7.81 6.81
CA LEU A 72 5.81 7.88 7.81
C LEU A 72 5.32 8.40 9.16
N VAL A 73 5.61 7.62 10.20
CA VAL A 73 5.27 7.92 11.60
C VAL A 73 6.44 7.66 12.53
N THR A 74 6.35 8.19 13.75
CA THR A 74 7.21 7.82 14.88
C THR A 74 6.42 6.91 15.80
N VAL A 75 6.96 5.76 16.15
CA VAL A 75 6.32 4.78 17.05
C VAL A 75 7.23 4.53 18.24
N ASP A 76 6.75 4.76 19.45
CA ASP A 76 7.52 4.56 20.70
C ASP A 76 8.92 5.17 20.63
N ASP A 77 9.05 6.40 20.12
CA ASP A 77 10.30 7.13 19.85
C ASP A 77 11.15 6.63 18.66
N GLU A 78 10.76 5.58 17.95
CA GLU A 78 11.42 5.18 16.70
C GLU A 78 10.85 5.94 15.51
N PRO A 79 11.60 6.81 14.86
CA PRO A 79 11.13 7.59 13.74
C PRO A 79 11.18 6.81 12.42
N ASN A 80 10.48 7.32 11.41
CA ASN A 80 10.54 6.88 10.02
C ASN A 80 9.99 5.46 9.77
N LEU A 81 9.07 5.01 10.62
CA LEU A 81 8.35 3.77 10.38
C LEU A 81 7.16 4.01 9.44
N LEU A 82 6.87 3.04 8.58
CA LEU A 82 5.73 3.08 7.68
C LEU A 82 4.48 2.54 8.38
N ALA A 83 3.48 3.39 8.56
CA ALA A 83 2.22 3.03 9.24
C ALA A 83 1.50 1.84 8.57
N ASP A 84 1.69 1.65 7.27
CA ASP A 84 1.14 0.53 6.51
C ASP A 84 1.79 -0.82 6.82
N ARG A 85 2.98 -0.81 7.47
CA ARG A 85 3.75 -2.03 7.77
C ARG A 85 3.83 -2.37 9.24
N VAL A 86 3.67 -1.38 10.09
CA VAL A 86 3.74 -1.59 11.54
C VAL A 86 2.39 -2.09 12.03
N LEU A 87 2.37 -3.32 12.58
CA LEU A 87 1.19 -3.85 13.23
C LEU A 87 0.85 -3.05 14.49
N ALA A 88 -0.41 -2.73 14.66
CA ALA A 88 -0.90 -2.06 15.84
C ALA A 88 -0.73 -2.95 17.08
N ARG A 89 -0.25 -2.36 18.17
CA ARG A 89 -0.06 -3.01 19.47
C ARG A 89 -0.73 -2.20 20.55
N ASN A 90 -1.27 -2.87 21.54
CA ASN A 90 -1.93 -2.20 22.66
C ASN A 90 -0.97 -1.27 23.40
N GLY A 91 -1.38 -0.02 23.61
CA GLY A 91 -0.65 0.97 24.39
C GLY A 91 0.54 1.64 23.67
N MET A 92 0.77 1.41 22.36
CA MET A 92 1.85 2.11 21.63
C MET A 92 1.55 3.61 21.52
N ASP A 93 2.59 4.44 21.45
CA ASP A 93 2.51 5.87 21.18
C ASP A 93 2.97 6.15 19.74
N VAL A 94 2.03 6.56 18.90
CA VAL A 94 2.29 6.87 17.49
C VAL A 94 2.15 8.37 17.28
N ARG A 95 3.16 8.96 16.66
CA ARG A 95 3.17 10.40 16.33
C ARG A 95 3.39 10.63 14.85
N SER A 96 2.60 11.54 14.29
CA SER A 96 2.79 12.00 12.92
C SER A 96 4.13 12.74 12.77
N GLN A 97 4.64 12.78 11.56
CA GLN A 97 5.88 13.47 11.23
C GLN A 97 5.64 14.63 10.26
N ASN A 98 6.63 15.53 10.18
CA ASN A 98 6.65 16.61 9.21
C ASN A 98 5.45 17.57 9.32
N ASN A 99 5.05 17.94 10.52
CA ASN A 99 4.00 18.93 10.76
C ASN A 99 4.32 19.81 11.97
N TRP A 100 3.78 21.02 12.00
CA TRP A 100 3.88 21.94 13.15
C TRP A 100 2.78 23.01 13.08
N PRO A 101 2.00 23.27 14.15
CA PRO A 101 2.02 22.59 15.46
C PRO A 101 1.31 21.26 15.50
N SER A 102 0.48 20.91 14.50
CA SER A 102 -0.26 19.65 14.44
C SER A 102 -0.49 19.17 13.02
N LEU A 103 -0.88 17.91 12.88
CA LEU A 103 -1.20 17.30 11.59
C LEU A 103 -2.40 17.98 10.90
N ASP A 104 -3.42 18.36 11.66
CA ASP A 104 -4.64 18.99 11.14
C ASP A 104 -4.47 20.48 10.81
N PHE A 105 -3.52 21.13 11.50
CA PHE A 105 -3.18 22.53 11.29
C PHE A 105 -1.66 22.68 11.25
N ASP A 106 -1.12 22.78 10.04
CA ASP A 106 0.31 22.90 9.78
C ASP A 106 0.62 24.27 9.21
N LEU A 107 1.42 25.07 9.92
CA LEU A 107 1.80 26.41 9.48
C LEU A 107 2.65 26.40 8.21
N ALA A 108 3.41 25.32 7.98
CA ALA A 108 4.22 25.19 6.78
C ALA A 108 3.38 24.90 5.51
N GLU A 109 2.06 24.62 5.62
CA GLU A 109 1.12 24.52 4.50
C GLU A 109 1.08 25.84 3.68
N ILE A 110 1.51 26.96 4.26
CA ILE A 110 1.67 28.23 3.54
C ILE A 110 2.61 28.10 2.34
N ASN A 111 3.55 27.17 2.36
CA ASN A 111 4.44 26.90 1.24
C ASN A 111 3.69 26.48 -0.03
N ASP A 112 2.51 25.87 0.11
CA ASP A 112 1.67 25.49 -1.03
C ASP A 112 1.12 26.73 -1.79
N VAL A 113 0.87 27.82 -1.10
CA VAL A 113 0.43 29.08 -1.71
C VAL A 113 1.54 29.70 -2.56
N PHE A 114 2.81 29.47 -2.18
CA PHE A 114 3.97 30.00 -2.91
C PHE A 114 4.48 29.10 -4.04
N VAL A 115 3.79 27.99 -4.36
CA VAL A 115 4.16 27.06 -5.44
C VAL A 115 4.46 27.77 -6.77
N PRO A 116 3.68 28.73 -7.25
CA PRO A 116 3.97 29.42 -8.52
C PRO A 116 5.30 30.18 -8.51
N PHE A 117 5.80 30.57 -7.33
CA PHE A 117 7.05 31.32 -7.15
C PHE A 117 8.24 30.42 -6.82
N LEU A 118 8.03 29.11 -6.62
CA LEU A 118 9.04 28.12 -6.28
C LEU A 118 9.26 27.13 -7.45
N PRO A 119 9.90 27.56 -8.56
CA PRO A 119 10.11 26.69 -9.71
C PRO A 119 10.96 25.46 -9.33
N ASN A 120 10.88 24.40 -10.12
CA ASN A 120 11.69 23.21 -9.92
C ASN A 120 13.16 23.58 -9.83
N GLY A 121 13.84 23.12 -8.78
CA GLY A 121 15.25 23.44 -8.52
C GLY A 121 15.50 24.86 -8.01
N PHE A 122 14.47 25.56 -7.45
CA PHE A 122 14.61 26.93 -6.92
C PHE A 122 15.78 27.04 -5.93
N TYR A 123 15.99 26.06 -5.08
CA TYR A 123 17.09 26.04 -4.09
C TYR A 123 18.46 26.04 -4.73
N TYR A 124 18.66 25.37 -5.88
CA TYR A 124 19.91 25.45 -6.64
C TYR A 124 20.09 26.80 -7.35
N LYS A 125 19.00 27.43 -7.76
CA LYS A 125 19.03 28.68 -8.52
C LYS A 125 19.11 29.91 -7.63
N MET A 126 18.41 29.93 -6.49
CA MET A 126 18.26 31.13 -5.68
C MET A 126 19.34 31.31 -4.61
N PHE A 127 19.91 30.23 -4.06
CA PHE A 127 20.78 30.29 -2.89
C PHE A 127 22.26 29.93 -3.15
N HIS A 128 22.64 29.75 -4.41
CA HIS A 128 24.02 29.38 -4.75
C HIS A 128 24.97 30.61 -4.81
N LYS A 129 24.45 31.80 -4.88
CA LYS A 129 25.24 33.04 -4.86
C LYS A 129 24.65 34.03 -3.85
N PRO A 130 25.49 34.68 -3.01
CA PRO A 130 26.93 34.39 -2.80
C PRO A 130 27.15 33.03 -2.14
N LYS A 131 28.31 32.39 -2.36
CA LYS A 131 28.63 31.03 -1.89
C LYS A 131 28.46 30.83 -0.38
N TRP A 132 28.67 31.87 0.44
CA TRP A 132 28.54 31.79 1.89
C TRP A 132 27.08 31.61 2.35
N LEU A 133 26.11 32.00 1.52
CA LEU A 133 24.69 31.89 1.84
C LEU A 133 24.21 30.44 1.77
N TRP A 134 24.83 29.62 0.90
CA TRP A 134 24.39 28.25 0.68
C TRP A 134 24.38 27.38 1.95
N PRO A 135 25.41 27.30 2.79
CA PRO A 135 25.40 26.47 3.99
C PRO A 135 24.27 26.85 4.98
N ILE A 136 23.93 28.13 5.04
CA ILE A 136 22.86 28.63 5.90
C ILE A 136 21.51 28.24 5.33
N ALA A 137 21.29 28.48 4.03
CA ALA A 137 20.06 28.12 3.31
C ALA A 137 19.85 26.60 3.31
N GLU A 138 20.90 25.82 3.02
CA GLU A 138 20.85 24.35 3.02
C GLU A 138 20.39 23.80 4.36
N LYS A 139 20.93 24.32 5.48
CA LYS A 139 20.54 23.88 6.83
C LYS A 139 19.05 24.13 7.09
N GLN A 140 18.53 25.28 6.67
CA GLN A 140 17.11 25.60 6.82
C GLN A 140 16.23 24.77 5.88
N ILE A 141 16.63 24.63 4.62
CA ILE A 141 15.92 23.79 3.63
C ILE A 141 15.83 22.34 4.11
N ARG A 142 16.93 21.78 4.64
CA ARG A 142 16.93 20.41 5.21
C ARG A 142 15.97 20.29 6.40
N LYS A 143 15.92 21.30 7.25
CA LYS A 143 15.03 21.31 8.41
C LYS A 143 13.55 21.33 8.00
N VAL A 144 13.24 22.06 6.93
CA VAL A 144 11.86 22.21 6.41
C VAL A 144 11.48 21.08 5.43
N ALA A 145 12.45 20.39 4.84
CA ALA A 145 12.20 19.39 3.80
C ALA A 145 11.52 18.09 4.28
N GLY A 146 11.34 17.89 5.58
CA GLY A 146 10.53 16.81 6.16
C GLY A 146 10.86 15.39 5.67
N LEU A 147 12.15 15.13 5.38
CA LEU A 147 12.62 13.84 4.86
C LEU A 147 12.74 12.75 5.96
N GLY A 148 11.95 12.85 6.99
CA GLY A 148 12.02 12.02 8.17
C GLY A 148 12.86 12.65 9.29
N SER A 149 13.02 11.94 10.39
CA SER A 149 13.78 12.35 11.57
C SER A 149 14.98 11.46 11.79
N ILE A 150 16.07 12.02 12.32
CA ILE A 150 17.24 11.24 12.76
C ILE A 150 17.26 11.24 14.27
N ASP A 151 17.33 10.07 14.89
CA ASP A 151 17.56 9.97 16.33
C ASP A 151 19.04 10.29 16.64
N THR A 152 19.30 11.58 16.90
CA THR A 152 20.63 12.04 17.28
C THR A 152 20.99 11.74 18.74
N ALA A 153 20.04 11.37 19.56
CA ALA A 153 20.24 11.05 20.98
C ALA A 153 20.64 9.58 21.21
N GLY A 154 20.62 8.76 20.16
CA GLY A 154 20.99 7.34 20.23
C GLY A 154 20.07 6.51 21.13
N ARG A 155 18.82 6.92 21.32
CA ARG A 155 17.87 6.27 22.26
C ARG A 155 17.58 4.82 21.87
N HIS A 156 17.76 4.47 20.59
CA HIS A 156 17.55 3.12 20.07
C HIS A 156 18.79 2.22 20.11
N ASN A 157 19.96 2.72 20.56
CA ASN A 157 21.18 1.92 20.67
C ASN A 157 21.13 0.80 21.74
N SER A 158 20.03 0.75 22.53
CA SER A 158 19.80 -0.36 23.47
C SER A 158 19.22 -1.62 22.78
N ARG A 159 18.79 -1.55 21.53
CA ARG A 159 18.30 -2.71 20.81
C ARG A 159 19.45 -3.62 20.41
N ARG A 160 19.29 -4.90 20.70
CA ARG A 160 20.23 -5.91 20.27
C ARG A 160 19.90 -6.28 18.82
N TYR A 161 20.89 -6.12 17.95
CA TYR A 161 20.81 -6.51 16.54
C TYR A 161 21.75 -7.71 16.34
N GLU A 162 21.23 -8.79 15.74
CA GLU A 162 22.01 -9.98 15.44
C GLU A 162 22.21 -10.11 13.93
N LYS A 163 23.31 -10.80 13.56
CA LYS A 163 23.54 -11.24 12.19
C LYS A 163 23.28 -12.72 12.15
N ARG A 164 22.31 -13.15 11.35
CA ARG A 164 21.98 -14.56 11.19
C ARG A 164 22.22 -15.02 9.76
N TYR A 165 22.54 -16.29 9.62
CA TYR A 165 22.91 -16.90 8.36
C TYR A 165 21.96 -18.05 8.03
N ARG A 166 21.66 -18.22 6.72
CA ARG A 166 20.91 -19.37 6.18
C ARG A 166 21.55 -19.83 4.90
N PHE A 167 21.47 -21.12 4.64
CA PHE A 167 22.06 -21.78 3.47
C PHE A 167 21.07 -22.77 2.85
N PRO A 168 19.91 -22.33 2.35
CA PRO A 168 18.96 -23.21 1.69
C PRO A 168 19.42 -23.59 0.28
N ASP A 169 18.87 -24.67 -0.30
CA ASP A 169 19.04 -24.97 -1.72
C ASP A 169 18.38 -23.85 -2.56
N ILE A 170 17.16 -23.43 -2.16
CA ILE A 170 16.40 -22.42 -2.88
C ILE A 170 15.91 -21.33 -1.91
N CYS A 171 16.23 -20.08 -2.23
CA CYS A 171 15.69 -18.91 -1.56
C CYS A 171 14.62 -18.26 -2.46
N ILE A 172 13.39 -18.17 -1.94
CA ILE A 172 12.26 -17.55 -2.65
C ILE A 172 11.93 -16.22 -1.97
N VAL A 173 11.87 -15.14 -2.75
CA VAL A 173 11.55 -13.80 -2.27
C VAL A 173 10.18 -13.39 -2.79
N GLY A 174 9.20 -13.32 -1.90
CA GLY A 174 7.80 -13.07 -2.15
C GLY A 174 6.93 -14.31 -1.96
N GLY A 175 6.02 -14.27 -1.00
CA GLY A 175 5.08 -15.35 -0.63
C GLY A 175 3.71 -15.22 -1.30
N GLY A 176 3.63 -14.53 -2.44
CA GLY A 176 2.43 -14.47 -3.27
C GLY A 176 2.20 -15.77 -4.07
N PRO A 177 1.20 -15.79 -5.00
CA PRO A 177 0.87 -16.99 -5.77
C PRO A 177 2.06 -17.64 -6.46
N SER A 178 2.91 -16.82 -7.11
CA SER A 178 4.09 -17.31 -7.82
C SER A 178 5.13 -17.88 -6.89
N GLY A 179 5.35 -17.27 -5.71
CA GLY A 179 6.31 -17.75 -4.74
C GLY A 179 5.87 -19.04 -4.05
N LEU A 180 4.59 -19.15 -3.69
CA LEU A 180 4.03 -20.37 -3.10
C LEU A 180 4.01 -21.52 -4.12
N ALA A 181 3.70 -21.25 -5.38
CA ALA A 181 3.79 -22.26 -6.44
C ALA A 181 5.24 -22.76 -6.65
N ALA A 182 6.21 -21.83 -6.64
CA ALA A 182 7.62 -22.17 -6.72
C ALA A 182 8.09 -22.99 -5.51
N ALA A 183 7.62 -22.64 -4.30
CA ALA A 183 7.91 -23.40 -3.09
C ALA A 183 7.37 -24.84 -3.19
N LYS A 184 6.09 -25.00 -3.57
CA LYS A 184 5.47 -26.33 -3.74
C LYS A 184 6.23 -27.19 -4.73
N ALA A 185 6.62 -26.63 -5.87
CA ALA A 185 7.40 -27.34 -6.89
C ALA A 185 8.79 -27.76 -6.37
N ALA A 186 9.50 -26.85 -5.69
CA ALA A 186 10.82 -27.12 -5.15
C ALA A 186 10.80 -28.20 -4.04
N LEU A 187 9.79 -28.16 -3.17
CA LEU A 187 9.58 -29.16 -2.12
C LEU A 187 9.25 -30.53 -2.72
N GLY A 188 8.53 -30.59 -3.84
CA GLY A 188 8.27 -31.83 -4.59
C GLY A 188 9.54 -32.51 -5.11
N GLU A 189 10.60 -31.73 -5.32
CA GLU A 189 11.95 -32.22 -5.68
C GLU A 189 12.85 -32.50 -4.46
N GLY A 190 12.30 -32.44 -3.24
CA GLY A 190 13.03 -32.70 -2.00
C GLY A 190 14.04 -31.61 -1.60
N LYS A 191 13.90 -30.39 -2.12
CA LYS A 191 14.81 -29.28 -1.83
C LYS A 191 14.52 -28.62 -0.47
N GLN A 192 15.58 -28.10 0.16
CA GLN A 192 15.46 -27.22 1.32
C GLN A 192 15.12 -25.80 0.82
N VAL A 193 13.96 -25.28 1.21
CA VAL A 193 13.42 -24.02 0.73
C VAL A 193 13.32 -23.01 1.86
N LEU A 194 13.80 -21.78 1.61
CA LEU A 194 13.55 -20.62 2.46
C LEU A 194 12.65 -19.65 1.69
N LEU A 195 11.47 -19.37 2.23
CA LEU A 195 10.51 -18.41 1.69
C LEU A 195 10.49 -17.17 2.55
N LEU A 196 10.74 -16.01 1.94
CA LEU A 196 10.74 -14.69 2.57
C LEU A 196 9.59 -13.87 2.03
N ASP A 197 8.79 -13.27 2.91
CA ASP A 197 7.77 -12.28 2.53
C ASP A 197 7.81 -11.10 3.49
N ASP A 198 7.62 -9.90 2.99
CA ASP A 198 7.64 -8.68 3.79
C ASP A 198 6.30 -8.35 4.48
N HIS A 199 5.26 -9.14 4.22
CA HIS A 199 3.97 -9.09 4.90
C HIS A 199 3.86 -10.19 5.97
N PRO A 200 3.01 -9.99 6.98
CA PRO A 200 2.80 -10.99 8.04
C PRO A 200 2.06 -12.24 7.54
N GLU A 201 1.19 -12.11 6.54
CA GLU A 201 0.40 -13.19 5.94
C GLU A 201 0.87 -13.45 4.51
N LEU A 202 1.06 -14.75 4.18
CA LEU A 202 1.38 -15.19 2.82
C LEU A 202 0.15 -15.14 1.92
N GLY A 203 0.36 -14.95 0.62
CA GLY A 203 -0.69 -14.95 -0.39
C GLY A 203 -0.67 -13.73 -1.32
N GLY A 204 0.04 -12.67 -0.92
CA GLY A 204 0.19 -11.45 -1.73
C GLY A 204 -1.16 -10.84 -2.11
N HIS A 205 -1.31 -10.44 -3.37
CA HIS A 205 -2.55 -9.80 -3.83
C HIS A 205 -3.74 -10.76 -3.90
N SER A 206 -3.52 -12.07 -4.01
CA SER A 206 -4.62 -13.04 -4.03
C SER A 206 -5.40 -13.10 -2.72
N LEU A 207 -4.83 -12.62 -1.60
CA LEU A 207 -5.56 -12.48 -0.33
C LEU A 207 -6.77 -11.54 -0.40
N HIS A 208 -6.81 -10.65 -1.37
CA HIS A 208 -7.89 -9.67 -1.54
C HIS A 208 -8.50 -9.69 -2.96
N SER A 209 -8.53 -10.88 -3.59
CA SER A 209 -9.16 -11.11 -4.90
C SER A 209 -10.29 -12.14 -4.80
N LEU A 210 -11.47 -11.77 -5.32
CA LEU A 210 -12.63 -12.66 -5.47
C LEU A 210 -12.65 -13.37 -6.82
N SER A 211 -11.67 -13.12 -7.69
CA SER A 211 -11.55 -13.80 -8.98
C SER A 211 -11.47 -15.31 -8.80
N GLN A 212 -12.16 -16.05 -9.65
CA GLN A 212 -12.10 -17.52 -9.60
C GLN A 212 -10.85 -18.02 -10.33
N ILE A 213 -10.22 -19.04 -9.75
CA ILE A 213 -9.10 -19.76 -10.35
C ILE A 213 -9.67 -20.70 -11.42
N GLN A 214 -9.51 -20.30 -12.69
CA GLN A 214 -10.01 -21.08 -13.84
C GLN A 214 -9.05 -22.17 -14.28
N GLN A 215 -7.74 -21.89 -14.19
CA GLN A 215 -6.66 -22.81 -14.50
C GLN A 215 -5.54 -22.72 -13.50
N SER A 216 -5.09 -23.84 -13.02
CA SER A 216 -3.98 -23.93 -12.05
C SER A 216 -3.11 -25.15 -12.36
N PRO A 217 -1.78 -25.07 -12.15
CA PRO A 217 -0.95 -26.26 -12.10
C PRO A 217 -1.33 -27.21 -10.95
N PHE A 218 -2.18 -26.75 -10.04
CA PHE A 218 -2.71 -27.47 -8.89
C PHE A 218 -4.23 -27.59 -9.04
N SER A 219 -4.70 -28.71 -9.59
CA SER A 219 -6.11 -28.94 -9.93
C SER A 219 -7.05 -28.79 -8.72
N GLU A 220 -6.58 -29.02 -7.51
CA GLU A 220 -7.32 -28.87 -6.26
C GLU A 220 -7.65 -27.41 -5.90
N LEU A 221 -7.11 -26.45 -6.63
CA LEU A 221 -7.40 -25.03 -6.46
C LEU A 221 -8.39 -24.52 -7.49
N GLU A 222 -8.65 -25.26 -8.58
CA GLU A 222 -9.57 -24.84 -9.62
C GLU A 222 -11.01 -24.73 -9.10
N GLY A 223 -11.69 -23.68 -9.50
CA GLY A 223 -13.04 -23.36 -9.05
C GLY A 223 -13.14 -22.64 -7.71
N LEU A 224 -12.05 -22.54 -6.94
CA LEU A 224 -12.00 -21.69 -5.74
C LEU A 224 -11.78 -20.23 -6.15
N SER A 225 -12.18 -19.29 -5.26
CA SER A 225 -11.70 -17.92 -5.38
C SER A 225 -10.20 -17.86 -5.14
N GLU A 226 -9.49 -16.86 -5.70
CA GLU A 226 -8.07 -16.68 -5.45
C GLU A 226 -7.78 -16.55 -3.95
N HIS A 227 -8.64 -15.84 -3.23
CA HIS A 227 -8.59 -15.67 -1.78
C HIS A 227 -8.61 -16.99 -1.01
N GLU A 228 -9.53 -17.91 -1.35
CA GLU A 228 -9.62 -19.21 -0.72
C GLU A 228 -8.48 -20.14 -1.15
N GLY A 229 -8.20 -20.16 -2.45
CA GLY A 229 -7.17 -21.01 -3.02
C GLY A 229 -5.78 -20.71 -2.49
N ILE A 230 -5.44 -19.41 -2.34
CA ILE A 230 -4.11 -19.03 -1.84
C ILE A 230 -3.92 -19.37 -0.37
N ARG A 231 -4.96 -19.21 0.46
CA ARG A 231 -4.91 -19.61 1.88
C ARG A 231 -4.77 -21.12 2.04
N LYS A 232 -5.50 -21.89 1.23
CA LYS A 232 -5.39 -23.33 1.19
C LYS A 232 -3.97 -23.76 0.83
N LEU A 233 -3.38 -23.19 -0.21
CA LEU A 233 -2.02 -23.48 -0.64
C LEU A 233 -0.98 -23.10 0.44
N ALA A 234 -1.10 -21.95 1.06
CA ALA A 234 -0.21 -21.51 2.13
C ALA A 234 -0.28 -22.46 3.34
N ALA A 235 -1.49 -22.86 3.76
CA ALA A 235 -1.70 -23.78 4.87
C ALA A 235 -1.13 -25.19 4.58
N GLU A 236 -1.30 -25.69 3.36
CA GLU A 236 -0.72 -26.99 2.94
C GLU A 236 0.81 -27.02 3.07
N LEU A 237 1.47 -25.89 2.77
CA LEU A 237 2.92 -25.81 2.76
C LEU A 237 3.52 -25.55 4.14
N GLN A 238 2.77 -24.94 5.05
CA GLN A 238 3.27 -24.42 6.33
C GLN A 238 3.95 -25.49 7.20
N ASP A 239 3.45 -26.73 7.19
CA ASP A 239 3.94 -27.81 8.04
C ASP A 239 5.03 -28.68 7.36
N ASN A 240 5.50 -28.29 6.17
CA ASN A 240 6.52 -29.05 5.47
C ASN A 240 7.90 -28.85 6.13
N PRO A 241 8.58 -29.96 6.58
CA PRO A 241 9.84 -29.85 7.32
C PRO A 241 11.01 -29.29 6.49
N ASN A 242 10.90 -29.30 5.17
CA ASN A 242 11.90 -28.76 4.24
C ASN A 242 11.63 -27.29 3.87
N LEU A 243 10.60 -26.65 4.46
CA LEU A 243 10.27 -25.26 4.23
C LEU A 243 10.45 -24.42 5.49
N GLU A 244 11.34 -23.43 5.43
CA GLU A 244 11.40 -22.35 6.43
C GLU A 244 10.69 -21.14 5.86
N ILE A 245 9.70 -20.59 6.60
CA ILE A 245 8.97 -19.37 6.22
C ILE A 245 9.37 -18.23 7.14
N MET A 246 9.76 -17.09 6.56
CA MET A 246 10.04 -15.86 7.29
C MET A 246 9.07 -14.78 6.83
N SER A 247 7.90 -14.67 7.46
CA SER A 247 6.96 -13.59 7.28
C SER A 247 7.45 -12.32 7.97
N GLY A 248 7.16 -11.15 7.39
CA GLY A 248 7.67 -9.85 7.86
C GLY A 248 9.17 -9.64 7.57
N ALA A 249 9.77 -10.44 6.69
CA ALA A 249 11.18 -10.34 6.30
C ALA A 249 11.34 -9.47 5.05
N MET A 250 11.89 -8.27 5.21
CA MET A 250 12.13 -7.36 4.10
C MET A 250 13.49 -7.66 3.44
N VAL A 251 13.47 -8.19 2.23
CA VAL A 251 14.67 -8.35 1.40
C VAL A 251 15.01 -7.00 0.77
N PHE A 252 16.20 -6.49 1.06
CA PHE A 252 16.68 -5.20 0.56
C PHE A 252 17.87 -5.31 -0.39
N GLY A 253 18.41 -6.51 -0.60
CA GLY A 253 19.53 -6.68 -1.53
C GLY A 253 19.72 -8.12 -2.02
N VAL A 254 20.09 -8.23 -3.29
CA VAL A 254 20.56 -9.45 -3.94
C VAL A 254 21.91 -9.15 -4.56
N TYR A 255 22.92 -9.89 -4.17
CA TYR A 255 24.33 -9.66 -4.49
C TYR A 255 24.94 -10.85 -5.26
N GLU A 256 26.21 -10.74 -5.57
CA GLU A 256 26.97 -11.80 -6.24
C GLU A 256 26.92 -13.13 -5.44
N ASP A 257 27.05 -14.24 -6.15
CA ASP A 257 26.99 -15.62 -5.60
C ASP A 257 25.69 -15.91 -4.84
N ASN A 258 24.56 -15.39 -5.33
CA ASN A 258 23.24 -15.57 -4.74
C ASN A 258 23.14 -15.17 -3.26
N LEU A 259 23.90 -14.16 -2.84
CA LEU A 259 23.78 -13.63 -1.49
C LEU A 259 22.55 -12.70 -1.44
N VAL A 260 21.58 -13.09 -0.62
CA VAL A 260 20.38 -12.31 -0.31
C VAL A 260 20.52 -11.70 1.07
N ALA A 261 20.26 -10.40 1.19
CA ALA A 261 20.24 -9.68 2.45
C ALA A 261 18.81 -9.25 2.79
N ALA A 262 18.37 -9.58 4.01
CA ALA A 262 17.04 -9.23 4.49
C ALA A 262 17.11 -8.70 5.93
N GLN A 263 16.13 -7.88 6.30
CA GLN A 263 15.83 -7.53 7.67
C GLN A 263 14.65 -8.39 8.14
N TRP A 264 14.77 -9.02 9.30
CA TRP A 264 13.69 -9.76 9.95
C TRP A 264 13.62 -9.38 11.43
N GLY A 265 12.58 -8.64 11.78
CA GLY A 265 12.54 -7.98 13.08
C GLY A 265 13.74 -7.05 13.26
N ASN A 266 14.56 -7.27 14.29
CA ASN A 266 15.80 -6.54 14.55
C ASN A 266 17.05 -7.20 13.92
N ASP A 267 16.92 -8.33 13.25
CA ASP A 267 18.05 -9.12 12.78
C ASP A 267 18.38 -8.84 11.31
N LEU A 268 19.67 -8.86 11.01
CA LEU A 268 20.19 -8.84 9.65
C LEU A 268 20.39 -10.28 9.19
N MET A 269 19.57 -10.72 8.23
CA MET A 269 19.67 -12.04 7.61
C MET A 269 20.64 -11.97 6.43
N LYS A 270 21.61 -12.89 6.40
CA LYS A 270 22.52 -13.14 5.29
C LYS A 270 22.26 -14.55 4.78
N ILE A 271 21.67 -14.65 3.60
CA ILE A 271 21.21 -15.90 3.04
C ILE A 271 22.02 -16.18 1.79
N ARG A 272 22.64 -17.34 1.71
CA ARG A 272 23.34 -17.79 0.52
C ARG A 272 22.71 -19.09 0.04
N ALA A 273 22.09 -19.04 -1.13
CA ALA A 273 21.35 -20.14 -1.71
C ALA A 273 22.00 -20.63 -3.01
N ASP A 274 21.76 -21.89 -3.39
CA ASP A 274 22.17 -22.37 -4.71
C ASP A 274 21.40 -21.66 -5.82
N LYS A 275 20.09 -21.37 -5.56
CA LYS A 275 19.22 -20.61 -6.48
C LYS A 275 18.40 -19.60 -5.72
N VAL A 276 18.16 -18.44 -6.38
CA VAL A 276 17.27 -17.40 -5.87
C VAL A 276 16.13 -17.22 -6.87
N ILE A 277 14.89 -17.28 -6.37
CA ILE A 277 13.66 -17.01 -7.13
C ILE A 277 13.06 -15.70 -6.63
N LEU A 278 12.93 -14.74 -7.53
CA LEU A 278 12.32 -13.44 -7.21
C LEU A 278 10.86 -13.45 -7.67
N ALA A 279 9.94 -13.48 -6.71
CA ALA A 279 8.49 -13.48 -6.89
C ALA A 279 7.86 -12.23 -6.25
N THR A 280 8.52 -11.07 -6.39
CA THR A 280 8.22 -9.81 -5.70
C THR A 280 6.95 -9.10 -6.18
N GLY A 281 6.26 -9.64 -7.18
CA GLY A 281 4.97 -9.14 -7.65
C GLY A 281 5.06 -7.76 -8.32
N ALA A 282 4.00 -6.98 -8.16
CA ALA A 282 3.84 -5.67 -8.78
C ALA A 282 3.14 -4.70 -7.82
N SER A 283 3.39 -3.40 -8.01
CA SER A 283 2.66 -2.31 -7.37
C SER A 283 1.63 -1.71 -8.34
N ASP A 284 0.60 -1.07 -7.81
CA ASP A 284 -0.35 -0.33 -8.61
C ASP A 284 0.31 0.86 -9.31
N ARG A 285 -0.08 1.11 -10.53
CA ARG A 285 0.34 2.27 -11.29
C ARG A 285 -0.46 3.49 -10.87
N HIS A 286 0.22 4.63 -10.72
CA HIS A 286 -0.44 5.88 -10.38
C HIS A 286 -1.08 6.53 -11.61
N LEU A 287 -2.32 7.03 -11.45
CA LEU A 287 -2.95 7.89 -12.45
C LEU A 287 -2.52 9.35 -12.22
N VAL A 288 -2.10 10.01 -13.29
CA VAL A 288 -1.67 11.41 -13.23
C VAL A 288 -2.82 12.33 -13.68
N PHE A 289 -3.30 13.16 -12.75
CA PHE A 289 -4.32 14.18 -12.98
C PHE A 289 -4.19 15.29 -11.93
N ASP A 290 -4.92 16.38 -12.09
CA ASP A 290 -4.79 17.54 -11.20
C ASP A 290 -5.26 17.23 -9.77
N ASN A 291 -4.38 17.50 -8.77
CA ASN A 291 -4.57 17.19 -7.35
C ASN A 291 -4.73 15.69 -7.01
N ASN A 292 -4.10 14.80 -7.76
CA ASN A 292 -4.15 13.36 -7.55
C ASN A 292 -3.51 12.89 -6.21
N ASP A 293 -2.99 13.81 -5.43
CA ASP A 293 -2.30 13.60 -4.15
C ASP A 293 -3.19 13.84 -2.91
N ARG A 294 -4.48 14.09 -3.10
CA ARG A 294 -5.42 14.38 -2.01
C ARG A 294 -5.74 13.14 -1.17
N PRO A 295 -5.79 13.26 0.19
CA PRO A 295 -6.34 12.20 1.04
C PRO A 295 -7.75 11.79 0.61
N GLY A 296 -7.98 10.50 0.45
CA GLY A 296 -9.21 9.96 -0.14
C GLY A 296 -9.04 9.53 -1.60
N ILE A 297 -7.82 9.63 -2.15
CA ILE A 297 -7.46 9.01 -3.43
C ILE A 297 -6.59 7.80 -3.10
N MET A 298 -7.01 6.61 -3.56
CA MET A 298 -6.38 5.34 -3.23
C MET A 298 -6.24 4.46 -4.47
N THR A 299 -5.29 3.54 -4.46
CA THR A 299 -5.20 2.50 -5.46
C THR A 299 -6.25 1.41 -5.22
N ALA A 300 -6.59 0.68 -6.28
CA ALA A 300 -7.54 -0.42 -6.20
C ALA A 300 -7.13 -1.47 -5.16
N ARG A 301 -5.88 -1.96 -5.23
CA ARG A 301 -5.38 -2.97 -4.29
C ARG A 301 -5.31 -2.48 -2.85
N GLY A 302 -5.04 -1.18 -2.64
CA GLY A 302 -5.08 -0.58 -1.31
C GLY A 302 -6.48 -0.64 -0.70
N VAL A 303 -7.50 -0.34 -1.49
CA VAL A 303 -8.92 -0.44 -1.09
C VAL A 303 -9.31 -1.90 -0.84
N GLU A 304 -8.98 -2.80 -1.75
CA GLU A 304 -9.25 -4.24 -1.63
C GLU A 304 -8.63 -4.83 -0.36
N ARG A 305 -7.38 -4.47 -0.05
CA ARG A 305 -6.71 -4.88 1.19
C ARG A 305 -7.44 -4.38 2.43
N LEU A 306 -7.85 -3.10 2.46
CA LEU A 306 -8.62 -2.57 3.59
C LEU A 306 -9.93 -3.32 3.80
N ILE A 307 -10.63 -3.66 2.72
CA ILE A 307 -11.90 -4.37 2.77
C ILE A 307 -11.68 -5.83 3.18
N MET A 308 -10.91 -6.60 2.43
CA MET A 308 -10.85 -8.06 2.58
C MET A 308 -9.91 -8.54 3.68
N VAL A 309 -8.78 -7.83 3.93
CA VAL A 309 -7.83 -8.23 4.96
C VAL A 309 -8.18 -7.61 6.32
N HIS A 310 -8.59 -6.33 6.32
CA HIS A 310 -8.82 -5.61 7.56
C HIS A 310 -10.30 -5.39 7.91
N GLY A 311 -11.23 -5.76 7.03
CA GLY A 311 -12.67 -5.59 7.26
C GLY A 311 -13.07 -4.11 7.45
N ILE A 312 -12.56 -3.21 6.59
CA ILE A 312 -12.75 -1.77 6.71
C ILE A 312 -13.33 -1.19 5.43
N ALA A 313 -14.45 -0.48 5.52
CA ALA A 313 -15.00 0.35 4.45
C ALA A 313 -14.29 1.71 4.44
N PRO A 314 -13.43 2.03 3.44
CA PRO A 314 -12.57 3.22 3.49
C PRO A 314 -13.31 4.55 3.31
N ALA A 315 -14.59 4.51 2.90
CA ALA A 315 -15.37 5.69 2.52
C ALA A 315 -16.88 5.50 2.69
N GLU A 316 -17.63 6.57 2.48
CA GLU A 316 -19.09 6.57 2.37
C GLU A 316 -19.55 6.58 0.91
N GLU A 317 -18.91 7.40 0.07
CA GLU A 317 -19.22 7.57 -1.34
C GLU A 317 -17.95 7.47 -2.18
N ALA A 318 -17.98 6.65 -3.25
CA ALA A 318 -16.80 6.39 -4.06
C ALA A 318 -17.06 6.55 -5.55
N VAL A 319 -16.00 6.92 -6.27
CA VAL A 319 -15.86 6.81 -7.73
C VAL A 319 -14.66 5.90 -8.02
N VAL A 320 -14.81 4.99 -8.98
CA VAL A 320 -13.72 4.10 -9.42
C VAL A 320 -13.33 4.49 -10.84
N VAL A 321 -12.05 4.78 -11.05
CA VAL A 321 -11.47 5.03 -12.39
C VAL A 321 -10.62 3.85 -12.79
N THR A 322 -10.86 3.29 -13.96
CA THR A 322 -10.20 2.05 -14.39
C THR A 322 -9.77 2.06 -15.87
N THR A 323 -8.81 1.20 -16.18
CA THR A 323 -8.37 0.86 -17.53
C THR A 323 -8.46 -0.65 -17.81
N HIS A 324 -8.94 -1.43 -16.84
CA HIS A 324 -9.03 -2.89 -16.89
C HIS A 324 -10.08 -3.42 -15.90
N ASP A 325 -10.44 -4.69 -16.01
CA ASP A 325 -11.54 -5.30 -15.24
C ASP A 325 -11.31 -5.37 -13.72
N GLY A 326 -10.09 -5.25 -13.26
CA GLY A 326 -9.79 -5.16 -11.83
C GLY A 326 -10.49 -3.98 -11.14
N GLY A 327 -10.76 -2.87 -11.85
CA GLY A 327 -11.56 -1.78 -11.30
C GLY A 327 -13.01 -2.15 -11.06
N TYR A 328 -13.59 -3.02 -11.88
CA TYR A 328 -14.95 -3.54 -11.67
C TYR A 328 -15.00 -4.45 -10.44
N HIS A 329 -13.98 -5.29 -10.26
CA HIS A 329 -13.83 -6.09 -9.04
C HIS A 329 -13.78 -5.21 -7.79
N THR A 330 -12.94 -4.17 -7.79
CA THR A 330 -12.84 -3.23 -6.65
C THR A 330 -14.17 -2.50 -6.40
N ALA A 331 -14.91 -2.14 -7.47
CA ALA A 331 -16.22 -1.52 -7.35
C ALA A 331 -17.23 -2.44 -6.65
N LEU A 332 -17.26 -3.73 -7.01
CA LEU A 332 -18.11 -4.72 -6.33
C LEU A 332 -17.75 -4.90 -4.86
N LEU A 333 -16.46 -4.95 -4.54
CA LEU A 333 -16.00 -5.03 -3.15
C LEU A 333 -16.46 -3.80 -2.34
N LEU A 334 -16.36 -2.61 -2.90
CA LEU A 334 -16.86 -1.39 -2.26
C LEU A 334 -18.37 -1.44 -2.04
N HIS A 335 -19.13 -1.89 -3.05
CA HIS A 335 -20.58 -2.04 -2.93
C HIS A 335 -20.94 -3.01 -1.81
N GLY A 336 -20.35 -4.21 -1.82
CA GLY A 336 -20.57 -5.22 -0.77
C GLY A 336 -20.14 -4.76 0.64
N ALA A 337 -19.19 -3.82 0.74
CA ALA A 337 -18.81 -3.17 1.98
C ALA A 337 -19.76 -2.03 2.41
N GLY A 338 -20.85 -1.79 1.67
CA GLY A 338 -21.83 -0.75 1.97
C GLY A 338 -21.40 0.67 1.53
N VAL A 339 -20.37 0.80 0.72
CA VAL A 339 -19.93 2.09 0.15
C VAL A 339 -20.82 2.42 -1.05
N LYS A 340 -21.40 3.62 -1.08
CA LYS A 340 -22.22 4.08 -2.19
C LYS A 340 -21.38 4.44 -3.40
N LEU A 341 -21.47 3.63 -4.44
CA LEU A 341 -20.80 3.92 -5.71
C LEU A 341 -21.58 4.97 -6.51
N LYS A 342 -20.89 6.06 -6.87
CA LYS A 342 -21.44 7.12 -7.73
C LYS A 342 -21.28 6.79 -9.22
N ALA A 343 -20.13 6.20 -9.57
CA ALA A 343 -19.79 5.86 -10.95
C ALA A 343 -18.58 4.91 -10.98
N VAL A 344 -18.53 4.09 -12.03
CA VAL A 344 -17.31 3.48 -12.55
C VAL A 344 -16.96 4.20 -13.85
N VAL A 345 -15.73 4.67 -13.98
CA VAL A 345 -15.23 5.45 -15.10
C VAL A 345 -14.15 4.64 -15.80
N ASP A 346 -14.47 4.11 -16.98
CA ASP A 346 -13.57 3.27 -17.75
C ASP A 346 -12.98 4.04 -18.93
N SER A 347 -11.68 4.03 -19.07
CA SER A 347 -10.98 4.67 -20.19
C SER A 347 -11.13 3.95 -21.52
N ARG A 348 -11.60 2.70 -21.52
CA ARG A 348 -11.82 1.89 -22.71
C ARG A 348 -13.16 2.25 -23.37
N ALA A 349 -13.23 2.06 -24.70
CA ALA A 349 -14.46 2.27 -25.47
C ALA A 349 -15.48 1.15 -25.26
N SER A 350 -15.00 -0.08 -25.03
CA SER A 350 -15.84 -1.25 -24.76
C SER A 350 -15.32 -1.98 -23.52
N GLY A 351 -16.22 -2.60 -22.77
CA GLY A 351 -15.87 -3.55 -21.72
C GLY A 351 -15.48 -4.90 -22.33
N THR A 352 -15.16 -5.84 -21.44
CA THR A 352 -14.84 -7.23 -21.82
C THR A 352 -16.05 -8.15 -21.72
N GLU A 353 -17.22 -7.60 -21.33
CA GLU A 353 -18.41 -8.38 -20.98
C GLU A 353 -18.13 -9.42 -19.87
N GLY A 354 -17.15 -9.09 -19.01
CA GLY A 354 -16.72 -9.94 -17.93
C GLY A 354 -17.77 -10.06 -16.81
N VAL A 355 -17.58 -11.06 -15.96
CA VAL A 355 -18.52 -11.36 -14.86
C VAL A 355 -18.75 -10.14 -13.94
N PHE A 356 -17.69 -9.43 -13.58
CA PHE A 356 -17.79 -8.28 -12.68
C PHE A 356 -18.51 -7.08 -13.30
N GLU A 357 -18.29 -6.84 -14.60
CA GLU A 357 -18.97 -5.79 -15.34
C GLU A 357 -20.50 -6.02 -15.34
N LYS A 358 -20.91 -7.25 -15.69
CA LYS A 358 -22.32 -7.63 -15.71
C LYS A 358 -22.97 -7.51 -14.32
N GLN A 359 -22.26 -7.89 -13.25
CA GLN A 359 -22.78 -7.73 -11.90
C GLN A 359 -23.00 -6.25 -11.54
N LEU A 360 -22.11 -5.33 -11.96
CA LEU A 360 -22.30 -3.89 -11.75
C LEU A 360 -23.51 -3.34 -12.53
N GLU A 361 -23.74 -3.84 -13.76
CA GLU A 361 -24.92 -3.48 -14.56
C GLU A 361 -26.20 -3.96 -13.89
N ASP A 362 -26.23 -5.20 -13.38
CA ASP A 362 -27.37 -5.77 -12.65
C ASP A 362 -27.69 -4.96 -11.37
N LEU A 363 -26.67 -4.39 -10.72
CA LEU A 363 -26.78 -3.50 -9.58
C LEU A 363 -27.15 -2.05 -9.96
N ASN A 364 -27.33 -1.75 -11.26
CA ASN A 364 -27.59 -0.41 -11.80
C ASN A 364 -26.51 0.64 -11.42
N ILE A 365 -25.26 0.22 -11.32
CA ILE A 365 -24.15 1.13 -11.06
C ILE A 365 -23.73 1.76 -12.40
N PRO A 366 -23.69 3.13 -12.51
CA PRO A 366 -23.37 3.78 -13.77
C PRO A 366 -21.92 3.52 -14.20
N ILE A 367 -21.72 3.08 -15.46
CA ILE A 367 -20.42 2.90 -16.08
C ILE A 367 -20.26 3.93 -17.20
N TYR A 368 -19.27 4.81 -17.06
CA TYR A 368 -18.91 5.84 -18.05
C TYR A 368 -17.68 5.39 -18.81
N ARG A 369 -17.79 5.23 -20.13
CA ARG A 369 -16.72 4.75 -21.00
C ARG A 369 -16.00 5.88 -21.73
N GLU A 370 -14.77 5.60 -22.18
CA GLU A 370 -13.86 6.56 -22.84
C GLU A 370 -13.58 7.80 -21.97
N MET A 371 -13.70 7.64 -20.65
CA MET A 371 -13.53 8.70 -19.66
C MET A 371 -12.42 8.38 -18.65
N THR A 372 -11.88 9.41 -18.01
CA THR A 372 -10.88 9.32 -16.94
C THR A 372 -11.04 10.48 -15.95
N ALA A 373 -10.34 10.43 -14.82
CA ALA A 373 -10.26 11.56 -13.89
C ALA A 373 -9.35 12.66 -14.44
N HIS A 374 -9.79 13.90 -14.32
CA HIS A 374 -9.04 15.09 -14.73
C HIS A 374 -8.63 15.97 -13.56
N ARG A 375 -9.48 16.09 -12.53
CA ARG A 375 -9.21 16.95 -11.37
C ARG A 375 -9.90 16.44 -10.12
N ALA A 376 -9.18 16.46 -9.00
CA ALA A 376 -9.74 16.26 -7.68
C ALA A 376 -9.93 17.61 -6.96
N HIS A 377 -11.07 17.76 -6.31
CA HIS A 377 -11.44 18.94 -5.54
C HIS A 377 -11.47 18.66 -4.05
N GLY A 378 -11.19 19.68 -3.27
CA GLY A 378 -11.16 19.64 -1.82
C GLY A 378 -9.91 20.33 -1.27
N ARG A 379 -9.96 20.94 -0.10
CA ARG A 379 -8.80 21.62 0.48
C ARG A 379 -7.87 20.65 1.22
N LYS A 380 -8.40 19.90 2.17
CA LYS A 380 -7.64 18.97 3.02
C LYS A 380 -7.81 17.50 2.62
N LYS A 381 -8.93 17.17 2.02
CA LYS A 381 -9.29 15.81 1.58
C LYS A 381 -10.15 15.92 0.33
N LEU A 382 -10.29 14.80 -0.38
CA LEU A 382 -11.20 14.69 -1.51
C LEU A 382 -12.64 14.99 -1.11
N GLN A 383 -13.33 15.78 -1.91
CA GLN A 383 -14.75 16.13 -1.79
C GLN A 383 -15.51 15.90 -3.08
N ARG A 384 -14.82 16.00 -4.22
CA ARG A 384 -15.40 15.86 -5.56
C ARG A 384 -14.31 15.52 -6.57
N VAL A 385 -14.67 14.81 -7.63
CA VAL A 385 -13.82 14.53 -8.79
C VAL A 385 -14.52 14.97 -10.07
N ASP A 386 -13.77 15.61 -10.97
CA ASP A 386 -14.19 15.86 -12.34
C ASP A 386 -13.64 14.76 -13.23
N VAL A 387 -14.52 14.15 -14.01
CA VAL A 387 -14.21 13.12 -15.01
C VAL A 387 -14.61 13.61 -16.40
N GLY A 388 -13.88 13.19 -17.41
CA GLY A 388 -14.11 13.62 -18.78
C GLY A 388 -13.43 12.71 -19.79
N PRO A 389 -13.52 13.02 -21.10
CA PRO A 389 -12.98 12.20 -22.15
C PRO A 389 -11.47 11.99 -22.03
N VAL A 390 -10.99 10.75 -22.28
CA VAL A 390 -9.56 10.40 -22.28
C VAL A 390 -8.75 11.25 -23.26
N LYS A 391 -9.33 11.56 -24.42
CA LYS A 391 -8.68 12.36 -25.48
C LYS A 391 -8.68 13.87 -25.20
N GLY A 392 -9.17 14.27 -24.02
CA GLY A 392 -9.39 15.68 -23.71
C GLY A 392 -10.69 16.23 -24.31
N GLY A 393 -11.12 17.41 -23.89
CA GLY A 393 -12.37 18.06 -24.28
C GLY A 393 -12.89 18.94 -23.15
N GLU A 394 -13.98 19.65 -23.39
CA GLU A 394 -14.58 20.56 -22.42
C GLU A 394 -15.76 19.96 -21.64
N SER A 395 -16.17 18.72 -21.98
CA SER A 395 -17.31 18.08 -21.34
C SER A 395 -16.86 17.29 -20.11
N PHE A 396 -17.05 17.84 -18.93
CA PHE A 396 -16.75 17.18 -17.65
C PHE A 396 -18.04 16.89 -16.90
N GLN A 397 -18.05 15.72 -16.23
CA GLN A 397 -19.03 15.39 -15.20
C GLN A 397 -18.33 15.46 -13.84
N SER A 398 -19.05 15.95 -12.85
CA SER A 398 -18.52 16.08 -11.49
C SER A 398 -19.29 15.16 -10.54
N PHE A 399 -18.57 14.40 -9.72
CA PHE A 399 -19.15 13.53 -8.72
C PHE A 399 -18.65 13.93 -7.34
N ASP A 400 -19.58 14.23 -6.44
CA ASP A 400 -19.26 14.37 -5.02
C ASP A 400 -18.95 12.98 -4.46
N CYS A 401 -17.75 12.83 -3.87
CA CYS A 401 -17.26 11.59 -3.30
C CYS A 401 -16.17 11.88 -2.27
N ASP A 402 -15.98 10.96 -1.33
CA ASP A 402 -14.93 11.01 -0.34
C ASP A 402 -13.83 9.95 -0.56
N LEU A 403 -13.99 9.13 -1.62
CA LEU A 403 -13.00 8.19 -2.15
C LEU A 403 -12.99 8.21 -3.68
N LEU A 404 -11.80 8.35 -4.24
CA LEU A 404 -11.51 8.07 -5.64
C LEU A 404 -10.55 6.88 -5.71
N VAL A 405 -10.97 5.82 -6.36
CA VAL A 405 -10.14 4.64 -6.58
C VAL A 405 -9.53 4.69 -7.97
N THR A 406 -8.23 4.39 -8.07
CA THR A 406 -7.52 4.31 -9.35
C THR A 406 -7.04 2.89 -9.61
N ALA A 407 -7.53 2.28 -10.71
CA ALA A 407 -7.20 0.94 -11.18
C ALA A 407 -6.65 1.03 -12.61
N VAL A 408 -5.41 1.52 -12.78
CA VAL A 408 -4.87 1.88 -14.09
C VAL A 408 -3.67 1.03 -14.52
N GLY A 409 -3.55 -0.17 -13.98
CA GLY A 409 -2.53 -1.16 -14.30
C GLY A 409 -1.48 -1.33 -13.22
N LEU A 410 -0.49 -2.15 -13.52
CA LEU A 410 0.51 -2.63 -12.57
C LEU A 410 1.92 -2.33 -13.07
N MET A 411 2.84 -2.13 -12.15
CA MET A 411 4.28 -2.00 -12.39
C MET A 411 5.02 -3.12 -11.68
N PRO A 412 5.77 -3.97 -12.38
CA PRO A 412 6.59 -5.00 -11.75
C PRO A 412 7.63 -4.38 -10.79
N ARG A 413 7.84 -5.04 -9.65
CA ARG A 413 8.87 -4.64 -8.67
C ARG A 413 10.23 -5.21 -9.08
N LEU A 414 10.97 -4.47 -9.89
CA LEU A 414 12.22 -4.92 -10.50
C LEU A 414 13.48 -4.57 -9.70
N ASN A 415 13.35 -3.95 -8.53
CA ASN A 415 14.49 -3.43 -7.77
C ASN A 415 15.51 -4.53 -7.43
N LEU A 416 15.06 -5.64 -6.87
CA LEU A 416 15.95 -6.77 -6.52
C LEU A 416 16.49 -7.48 -7.76
N LEU A 417 15.70 -7.58 -8.83
CA LEU A 417 16.14 -8.17 -10.10
C LEU A 417 17.29 -7.37 -10.72
N SER A 418 17.18 -6.05 -10.72
CA SER A 418 18.24 -5.18 -11.25
C SER A 418 19.51 -5.23 -10.40
N MET A 419 19.42 -5.42 -9.09
CA MET A 419 20.57 -5.62 -8.20
C MET A 419 21.28 -6.96 -8.47
N GLY A 420 20.53 -8.02 -8.67
CA GLY A 420 21.05 -9.36 -8.98
C GLY A 420 21.58 -9.51 -10.40
N ARG A 421 21.67 -8.41 -11.19
CA ARG A 421 22.08 -8.37 -12.61
C ARG A 421 21.23 -9.23 -13.54
N GLY A 422 20.01 -9.56 -13.17
CA GLY A 422 18.94 -10.22 -13.94
C GLY A 422 19.39 -11.02 -15.16
N ARG A 423 20.01 -12.17 -14.96
CA ARG A 423 20.43 -13.08 -16.05
C ARG A 423 19.50 -14.26 -16.12
#